data_ebd09ba791d27ee4b57da207043705ad
#
_entry.id   ebd09ba791d27ee4b57da207043705ad
#
_cell.length_a   1.000
_cell.length_b   1.000
_cell.length_c   1.000
_cell.angle_alpha   90.00
_cell.angle_beta   90.00
_cell.angle_gamma   90.00
#
_symmetry.space_group_name_H-M   'P 1'
#
loop_
_entity.id
_entity.type
_entity.pdbx_description
1 polymer ?
#
loop_
_entity_poly.entity_id
_entity_poly.type
_entity_poly.pdbx_seq_one_letter_code
_entity_poly.pdbx_strand_id
1 'polypeptide(L)'
;MATLAAIEIYNKPNFAYREEAFALLMLNAWELLLKAKWVFDNSEELNSLYELVDNEKGEKVPKPNRSGNPYSHSIHYLSTKLKNNPRSGLEKACHDNILALMEIWDNSAHFINNDIYLGRRVLEIGTASLRNYLFLATEWFNIDFSTYNFFLMPISFFHGFEAAEPVTRAKYPEQIQKLLIYLDELESVAHPEESKQHVALKLETKLSRSSGDSSAIAFRWTDDPAAPAVALREEDILRTYIFTYAILIKTMRRRYSDFLVNKNFHAMCAKLENDKKYVLVRLLNPKNPNCSKQKFYNPNILKVFDNQYTIRKMS
;
A
#
# COMPACT_ATOMS: atom_id res chain seq x y z
N MET A 1 -8.36 20.47 10.14
CA MET A 1 -8.87 19.96 11.44
C MET A 1 -9.57 18.61 11.30
N ALA A 2 -10.51 18.40 10.37
CA ALA A 2 -11.19 17.10 10.21
C ALA A 2 -10.22 15.94 9.92
N THR A 3 -9.21 16.13 9.07
CA THR A 3 -8.17 15.13 8.78
C THR A 3 -7.37 14.72 10.02
N LEU A 4 -6.98 15.67 10.87
CA LEU A 4 -6.28 15.38 12.12
C LEU A 4 -7.16 14.56 13.06
N ALA A 5 -8.44 14.94 13.20
CA ALA A 5 -9.39 14.20 14.02
C ALA A 5 -9.62 12.78 13.49
N ALA A 6 -9.63 12.59 12.17
CA ALA A 6 -9.72 11.27 11.56
C ALA A 6 -8.53 10.38 11.97
N ILE A 7 -7.31 10.89 11.86
CA ILE A 7 -6.08 10.18 12.24
C ILE A 7 -6.08 9.86 13.74
N GLU A 8 -6.43 10.82 14.59
CA GLU A 8 -6.47 10.62 16.04
C GLU A 8 -7.46 9.53 16.44
N ILE A 9 -8.66 9.53 15.83
CA ILE A 9 -9.68 8.53 16.12
C ILE A 9 -9.24 7.15 15.63
N TYR A 10 -8.66 7.08 14.43
CA TYR A 10 -8.18 5.81 13.88
C TYR A 10 -7.11 5.17 14.79
N ASN A 11 -6.22 5.97 15.35
CA ASN A 11 -5.12 5.51 16.19
C ASN A 11 -5.52 5.21 17.65
N LYS A 12 -6.79 5.46 18.06
CA LYS A 12 -7.23 5.16 19.44
C LYS A 12 -7.32 3.64 19.68
N PRO A 13 -6.66 3.10 20.70
CA PRO A 13 -6.55 1.65 20.89
C PRO A 13 -7.87 0.95 21.24
N ASN A 14 -8.80 1.64 21.90
CA ASN A 14 -10.08 1.07 22.38
C ASN A 14 -11.28 1.77 21.74
N PHE A 15 -11.25 1.98 20.46
CA PHE A 15 -12.36 2.57 19.73
C PHE A 15 -12.85 1.59 18.66
N ALA A 16 -13.89 0.83 18.99
CA ALA A 16 -14.40 -0.25 18.14
C ALA A 16 -15.02 0.24 16.81
N TYR A 17 -15.32 1.52 16.70
CA TYR A 17 -15.93 2.16 15.51
C TYR A 17 -14.92 3.10 14.80
N ARG A 18 -13.63 2.75 14.85
CA ARG A 18 -12.56 3.64 14.36
C ARG A 18 -12.53 3.79 12.85
N GLU A 19 -12.77 2.69 12.14
CA GLU A 19 -12.73 2.64 10.68
C GLU A 19 -13.83 3.50 10.07
N GLU A 20 -15.01 3.39 10.61
CA GLU A 20 -16.20 4.13 10.17
C GLU A 20 -16.10 5.61 10.54
N ALA A 21 -15.67 5.90 11.76
CA ALA A 21 -15.47 7.28 12.21
C ALA A 21 -14.35 7.98 11.39
N PHE A 22 -13.29 7.24 11.05
CA PHE A 22 -12.25 7.71 10.15
C PHE A 22 -12.83 8.05 8.77
N ALA A 23 -13.60 7.14 8.16
CA ALA A 23 -14.20 7.36 6.85
C ALA A 23 -15.10 8.61 6.85
N LEU A 24 -15.96 8.77 7.87
CA LEU A 24 -16.81 9.95 8.02
C LEU A 24 -16.01 11.25 8.08
N LEU A 25 -14.97 11.29 8.94
CA LEU A 25 -14.16 12.49 9.12
C LEU A 25 -13.30 12.80 7.89
N MET A 26 -12.81 11.77 7.19
CA MET A 26 -12.11 11.96 5.92
C MET A 26 -13.03 12.45 4.82
N LEU A 27 -14.27 11.97 4.74
CA LEU A 27 -15.27 12.49 3.81
C LEU A 27 -15.60 13.95 4.10
N ASN A 28 -15.74 14.33 5.37
CA ASN A 28 -15.92 15.74 5.75
C ASN A 28 -14.70 16.60 5.33
N ALA A 29 -13.48 16.09 5.52
CA ALA A 29 -12.28 16.78 5.07
C ALA A 29 -12.26 16.95 3.54
N TRP A 30 -12.59 15.89 2.80
CA TRP A 30 -12.71 15.94 1.33
C TRP A 30 -13.77 16.92 0.87
N GLU A 31 -14.96 16.90 1.49
CA GLU A 31 -16.03 17.81 1.13
C GLU A 31 -15.59 19.28 1.25
N LEU A 32 -14.91 19.62 2.36
CA LEU A 32 -14.39 20.97 2.57
C LEU A 32 -13.31 21.34 1.56
N LEU A 33 -12.38 20.42 1.25
CA LEU A 33 -11.30 20.65 0.29
C LEU A 33 -11.83 20.83 -1.14
N LEU A 34 -12.77 19.99 -1.56
CA LEU A 34 -13.39 20.08 -2.89
C LEU A 34 -14.23 21.35 -3.04
N LYS A 35 -14.97 21.75 -2.00
CA LYS A 35 -15.70 23.02 -1.97
C LYS A 35 -14.76 24.22 -2.07
N ALA A 36 -13.66 24.22 -1.34
CA ALA A 36 -12.66 25.27 -1.42
C ALA A 36 -12.06 25.37 -2.83
N LYS A 37 -11.69 24.24 -3.44
CA LYS A 37 -11.17 24.18 -4.80
C LYS A 37 -12.21 24.66 -5.83
N TRP A 38 -13.46 24.24 -5.67
CA TRP A 38 -14.54 24.68 -6.55
C TRP A 38 -14.75 26.18 -6.53
N VAL A 39 -14.81 26.78 -5.34
CA VAL A 39 -14.94 28.26 -5.18
C VAL A 39 -13.74 28.97 -5.80
N PHE A 40 -12.52 28.48 -5.53
CA PHE A 40 -11.30 29.04 -6.09
C PHE A 40 -11.32 29.03 -7.64
N ASP A 41 -11.71 27.88 -8.24
CA ASP A 41 -11.78 27.74 -9.70
C ASP A 41 -12.90 28.57 -10.34
N ASN A 42 -13.92 28.97 -9.57
CA ASN A 42 -15.04 29.80 -10.00
C ASN A 42 -14.90 31.28 -9.51
N SER A 43 -13.70 31.80 -9.56
CA SER A 43 -13.41 33.23 -9.26
C SER A 43 -13.79 33.67 -7.84
N GLU A 44 -13.70 32.73 -6.87
CA GLU A 44 -14.04 32.95 -5.47
C GLU A 44 -15.53 33.28 -5.20
N GLU A 45 -16.40 33.00 -6.17
CA GLU A 45 -17.84 33.21 -6.03
C GLU A 45 -18.49 32.11 -5.20
N LEU A 46 -18.90 32.37 -3.95
CA LEU A 46 -19.57 31.45 -3.07
C LEU A 46 -20.89 30.89 -3.65
N ASN A 47 -21.60 31.70 -4.46
CA ASN A 47 -22.84 31.26 -5.09
C ASN A 47 -22.64 30.06 -6.04
N SER A 48 -21.42 29.86 -6.55
CA SER A 48 -21.07 28.71 -7.39
C SER A 48 -21.18 27.37 -6.65
N LEU A 49 -21.16 27.38 -5.32
CA LEU A 49 -21.35 26.19 -4.49
C LEU A 49 -22.79 25.69 -4.39
N TYR A 50 -23.76 26.53 -4.71
CA TYR A 50 -25.15 26.24 -4.41
C TYR A 50 -25.85 25.55 -5.58
N GLU A 51 -26.69 24.57 -5.25
CA GLU A 51 -27.66 24.04 -6.20
C GLU A 51 -28.69 25.13 -6.52
N LEU A 52 -28.91 25.37 -7.82
CA LEU A 52 -29.86 26.38 -8.28
C LEU A 52 -31.18 25.73 -8.71
N VAL A 53 -32.28 26.37 -8.38
CA VAL A 53 -33.63 26.01 -8.82
C VAL A 53 -34.32 27.24 -9.43
N ASP A 54 -35.28 27.01 -10.31
CA ASP A 54 -36.09 28.08 -10.84
C ASP A 54 -37.14 28.49 -9.80
N ASN A 55 -37.23 29.81 -9.53
CA ASN A 55 -38.27 30.38 -8.74
C ASN A 55 -39.58 30.57 -9.59
N GLU A 56 -40.65 31.04 -8.97
CA GLU A 56 -41.94 31.28 -9.66
C GLU A 56 -41.83 32.29 -10.82
N LYS A 57 -40.78 33.11 -10.84
CA LYS A 57 -40.50 34.10 -11.88
C LYS A 57 -39.53 33.58 -12.97
N GLY A 58 -39.09 32.31 -12.87
CA GLY A 58 -38.12 31.70 -13.78
C GLY A 58 -36.65 32.14 -13.55
N GLU A 59 -36.36 32.79 -12.41
CA GLU A 59 -35.00 33.18 -12.04
C GLU A 59 -34.29 32.05 -11.30
N LYS A 60 -32.99 31.86 -11.58
CA LYS A 60 -32.14 30.88 -10.89
C LYS A 60 -31.81 31.39 -9.49
N VAL A 61 -32.34 30.73 -8.47
CA VAL A 61 -32.07 31.02 -7.05
C VAL A 61 -31.49 29.79 -6.33
N PRO A 62 -30.68 29.99 -5.29
CA PRO A 62 -30.17 28.88 -4.50
C PRO A 62 -31.31 28.05 -3.90
N LYS A 63 -31.24 26.73 -4.08
CA LYS A 63 -32.19 25.78 -3.48
C LYS A 63 -32.08 25.83 -1.96
N PRO A 64 -33.15 26.12 -1.22
CA PRO A 64 -33.09 26.13 0.24
C PRO A 64 -33.10 24.70 0.81
N ASN A 65 -32.34 24.48 1.89
CA ASN A 65 -32.46 23.30 2.72
C ASN A 65 -33.65 23.44 3.70
N ARG A 66 -33.82 22.46 4.60
CA ARG A 66 -34.93 22.47 5.57
C ARG A 66 -34.92 23.66 6.54
N SER A 67 -33.76 24.27 6.79
CA SER A 67 -33.61 25.46 7.63
C SER A 67 -33.67 26.78 6.85
N GLY A 68 -33.88 26.72 5.54
CA GLY A 68 -33.90 27.90 4.65
C GLY A 68 -32.53 28.35 4.15
N ASN A 69 -31.44 27.71 4.57
CA ASN A 69 -30.12 28.01 4.07
C ASN A 69 -29.86 27.41 2.68
N PRO A 70 -28.98 28.01 1.85
CA PRO A 70 -28.62 27.46 0.55
C PRO A 70 -28.10 26.01 0.64
N TYR A 71 -28.58 25.16 -0.26
CA TYR A 71 -28.11 23.78 -0.39
C TYR A 71 -26.87 23.74 -1.28
N SER A 72 -25.76 23.25 -0.73
CA SER A 72 -24.50 23.16 -1.50
C SER A 72 -24.39 21.85 -2.27
N HIS A 73 -23.63 21.89 -3.38
CA HIS A 73 -23.29 20.70 -4.15
C HIS A 73 -22.67 19.60 -3.27
N SER A 74 -23.04 18.34 -3.58
CA SER A 74 -22.53 17.16 -2.87
C SER A 74 -21.06 16.87 -3.20
N ILE A 75 -20.39 16.12 -2.33
CA ILE A 75 -19.04 15.62 -2.56
C ILE A 75 -18.92 14.84 -3.87
N HIS A 76 -19.93 14.01 -4.19
CA HIS A 76 -19.99 13.25 -5.44
C HIS A 76 -20.04 14.18 -6.66
N TYR A 77 -20.90 15.20 -6.64
CA TYR A 77 -20.98 16.18 -7.72
C TYR A 77 -19.65 16.90 -7.93
N LEU A 78 -19.08 17.43 -6.86
CA LEU A 78 -17.84 18.21 -6.93
C LEU A 78 -16.65 17.36 -7.39
N SER A 79 -16.49 16.16 -6.84
CA SER A 79 -15.41 15.26 -7.25
C SER A 79 -15.53 14.82 -8.70
N THR A 80 -16.76 14.57 -9.19
CA THR A 80 -17.02 14.23 -10.59
C THR A 80 -16.69 15.39 -11.52
N LYS A 81 -17.09 16.61 -11.17
CA LYS A 81 -16.81 17.80 -11.96
C LYS A 81 -15.32 18.13 -12.03
N LEU A 82 -14.63 18.06 -10.89
CA LEU A 82 -13.19 18.31 -10.82
C LEU A 82 -12.41 17.22 -11.57
N LYS A 83 -12.75 15.93 -11.44
CA LYS A 83 -12.13 14.87 -12.24
C LYS A 83 -12.24 15.11 -13.75
N ASN A 84 -13.37 15.62 -14.21
CA ASN A 84 -13.60 15.90 -15.62
C ASN A 84 -12.96 17.21 -16.12
N ASN A 85 -12.39 18.01 -15.22
CA ASN A 85 -11.62 19.21 -15.54
C ASN A 85 -10.11 18.91 -15.50
N PRO A 86 -9.41 18.80 -16.65
CA PRO A 86 -7.98 18.47 -16.69
C PRO A 86 -7.08 19.44 -15.89
N ARG A 87 -7.56 20.67 -15.68
CA ARG A 87 -6.79 21.69 -14.92
C ARG A 87 -6.90 21.52 -13.41
N SER A 88 -7.84 20.69 -12.93
CA SER A 88 -8.04 20.50 -11.48
C SER A 88 -6.91 19.70 -10.84
N GLY A 89 -6.26 18.80 -11.60
CA GLY A 89 -5.29 17.85 -11.07
C GLY A 89 -5.90 16.71 -10.27
N LEU A 90 -7.23 16.61 -10.15
CA LEU A 90 -7.92 15.49 -9.53
C LEU A 90 -8.03 14.34 -10.52
N GLU A 91 -7.25 13.29 -10.30
CA GLU A 91 -7.19 12.12 -11.15
C GLU A 91 -8.35 11.14 -10.88
N LYS A 92 -8.61 10.24 -11.84
CA LYS A 92 -9.63 9.20 -11.71
C LYS A 92 -9.41 8.34 -10.47
N ALA A 93 -8.16 7.97 -10.16
CA ALA A 93 -7.82 7.15 -8.99
C ALA A 93 -8.25 7.82 -7.67
N CYS A 94 -8.06 9.12 -7.53
CA CYS A 94 -8.52 9.87 -6.35
C CYS A 94 -10.05 9.95 -6.28
N HIS A 95 -10.72 10.19 -7.42
CA HIS A 95 -12.18 10.17 -7.46
C HIS A 95 -12.73 8.82 -7.04
N ASP A 96 -12.19 7.72 -7.56
CA ASP A 96 -12.59 6.36 -7.22
C ASP A 96 -12.30 6.04 -5.74
N ASN A 97 -11.21 6.57 -5.16
CA ASN A 97 -10.94 6.50 -3.72
C ASN A 97 -11.99 7.23 -2.88
N ILE A 98 -12.43 8.42 -3.30
CA ILE A 98 -13.51 9.15 -2.62
C ILE A 98 -14.82 8.36 -2.67
N LEU A 99 -15.16 7.75 -3.82
CA LEU A 99 -16.34 6.89 -3.95
C LEU A 99 -16.25 5.66 -3.04
N ALA A 100 -15.07 5.03 -2.95
CA ALA A 100 -14.84 3.92 -2.03
C ALA A 100 -15.08 4.30 -0.56
N LEU A 101 -14.62 5.49 -0.14
CA LEU A 101 -14.89 6.00 1.21
C LEU A 101 -16.37 6.28 1.46
N MET A 102 -17.08 6.79 0.45
CA MET A 102 -18.53 7.03 0.54
C MET A 102 -19.28 5.71 0.77
N GLU A 103 -18.96 4.67 0.00
CA GLU A 103 -19.56 3.35 0.16
C GLU A 103 -19.22 2.69 1.51
N ILE A 104 -17.99 2.85 1.99
CA ILE A 104 -17.60 2.39 3.33
C ILE A 104 -18.45 3.08 4.38
N TRP A 105 -18.63 4.40 4.30
CA TRP A 105 -19.45 5.16 5.23
C TRP A 105 -20.93 4.77 5.15
N ASP A 106 -21.50 4.70 3.97
CA ASP A 106 -22.92 4.36 3.78
C ASP A 106 -23.23 2.95 4.30
N ASN A 107 -22.34 1.98 4.08
CA ASN A 107 -22.49 0.63 4.62
C ASN A 107 -22.29 0.60 6.14
N SER A 108 -21.37 1.38 6.69
CA SER A 108 -21.07 1.41 8.13
C SER A 108 -22.18 2.08 8.95
N ALA A 109 -22.88 3.05 8.39
CA ALA A 109 -24.02 3.68 9.04
C ALA A 109 -25.16 2.69 9.33
N HIS A 110 -25.18 1.56 8.62
CA HIS A 110 -26.22 0.53 8.73
C HIS A 110 -25.75 -0.77 9.39
N PHE A 111 -24.42 -1.01 9.49
CA PHE A 111 -23.87 -2.28 9.98
C PHE A 111 -22.59 -2.04 10.78
N ILE A 112 -22.54 -2.57 12.02
CA ILE A 112 -21.32 -2.60 12.84
C ILE A 112 -20.47 -3.76 12.34
N ASN A 113 -19.27 -3.48 11.84
CA ASN A 113 -18.34 -4.47 11.30
C ASN A 113 -17.15 -4.67 12.24
N ASN A 114 -17.11 -5.80 12.94
CA ASN A 114 -15.95 -6.23 13.70
C ASN A 114 -15.03 -7.19 12.89
N ASP A 115 -15.04 -7.07 11.57
CA ASP A 115 -14.29 -7.98 10.70
C ASP A 115 -12.91 -7.43 10.38
N ILE A 116 -11.87 -8.25 10.65
CA ILE A 116 -10.46 -7.90 10.46
C ILE A 116 -10.13 -7.64 8.98
N TYR A 117 -10.76 -8.40 8.06
CA TYR A 117 -10.52 -8.24 6.63
C TYR A 117 -11.06 -6.91 6.12
N LEU A 118 -12.28 -6.56 6.51
CA LEU A 118 -12.86 -5.26 6.15
C LEU A 118 -12.06 -4.11 6.76
N GLY A 119 -11.65 -4.22 8.02
CA GLY A 119 -10.77 -3.23 8.67
C GLY A 119 -9.47 -3.01 7.90
N ARG A 120 -8.87 -4.08 7.34
CA ARG A 120 -7.69 -3.99 6.48
C ARG A 120 -7.99 -3.24 5.18
N ARG A 121 -9.11 -3.54 4.51
CA ARG A 121 -9.52 -2.84 3.28
C ARG A 121 -9.76 -1.36 3.53
N VAL A 122 -10.43 -1.02 4.64
CA VAL A 122 -10.64 0.38 5.06
C VAL A 122 -9.30 1.09 5.31
N LEU A 123 -8.33 0.41 5.92
CA LEU A 123 -6.98 0.96 6.12
C LEU A 123 -6.27 1.24 4.78
N GLU A 124 -6.33 0.33 3.82
CA GLU A 124 -5.69 0.46 2.50
C GLU A 124 -6.28 1.66 1.72
N ILE A 125 -7.62 1.78 1.71
CA ILE A 125 -8.34 2.88 1.08
C ILE A 125 -8.11 4.19 1.85
N GLY A 126 -8.17 4.16 3.19
CA GLY A 126 -7.94 5.32 4.05
C GLY A 126 -6.52 5.88 3.93
N THR A 127 -5.51 5.01 3.81
CA THR A 127 -4.12 5.42 3.59
C THR A 127 -3.96 6.13 2.24
N ALA A 128 -4.57 5.59 1.18
CA ALA A 128 -4.58 6.25 -0.12
C ALA A 128 -5.31 7.60 -0.05
N SER A 129 -6.45 7.63 0.64
CA SER A 129 -7.24 8.85 0.81
C SER A 129 -6.47 9.95 1.52
N LEU A 130 -5.79 9.63 2.61
CA LEU A 130 -4.96 10.60 3.33
C LEU A 130 -3.83 11.12 2.44
N ARG A 131 -3.13 10.25 1.73
CA ARG A 131 -2.05 10.65 0.81
C ARG A 131 -2.56 11.54 -0.32
N ASN A 132 -3.67 11.16 -0.96
CA ASN A 132 -4.29 11.95 -2.04
C ASN A 132 -4.72 13.34 -1.52
N TYR A 133 -5.34 13.39 -0.33
CA TYR A 133 -5.76 14.62 0.32
C TYR A 133 -4.58 15.57 0.57
N LEU A 134 -3.51 15.07 1.19
CA LEU A 134 -2.33 15.87 1.48
C LEU A 134 -1.68 16.37 0.19
N PHE A 135 -1.57 15.51 -0.82
CA PHE A 135 -1.02 15.86 -2.12
C PHE A 135 -1.83 17.00 -2.76
N LEU A 136 -3.16 16.85 -2.90
CA LEU A 136 -4.00 17.84 -3.54
C LEU A 136 -4.13 19.14 -2.74
N ALA A 137 -4.16 19.07 -1.41
CA ALA A 137 -4.19 20.27 -0.58
C ALA A 137 -2.90 21.09 -0.70
N THR A 138 -1.74 20.42 -0.83
CA THR A 138 -0.47 21.08 -1.12
C THR A 138 -0.47 21.67 -2.54
N GLU A 139 -0.86 20.89 -3.56
CA GLU A 139 -0.88 21.34 -4.95
C GLU A 139 -1.85 22.51 -5.19
N TRP A 140 -3.03 22.49 -4.57
CA TRP A 140 -4.06 23.50 -4.80
C TRP A 140 -3.86 24.78 -4.00
N PHE A 141 -3.36 24.66 -2.76
CA PHE A 141 -3.34 25.75 -1.79
C PHE A 141 -1.98 26.00 -1.15
N ASN A 142 -0.94 25.30 -1.61
CA ASN A 142 0.43 25.39 -1.08
C ASN A 142 0.49 25.21 0.45
N ILE A 143 -0.34 24.30 1.01
CA ILE A 143 -0.37 24.04 2.44
C ILE A 143 0.85 23.19 2.82
N ASP A 144 1.64 23.67 3.79
CA ASP A 144 2.75 22.91 4.36
C ASP A 144 2.27 22.03 5.52
N PHE A 145 2.37 20.72 5.32
CA PHE A 145 2.03 19.71 6.31
C PHE A 145 3.25 19.17 7.07
N SER A 146 4.46 19.70 6.84
CA SER A 146 5.70 19.18 7.44
C SER A 146 5.72 19.29 8.98
N THR A 147 4.92 20.19 9.54
CA THR A 147 4.78 20.37 10.99
C THR A 147 3.90 19.31 11.67
N TYR A 148 3.20 18.49 10.89
CA TYR A 148 2.29 17.47 11.40
C TYR A 148 2.88 16.07 11.20
N ASN A 149 2.81 15.27 12.27
CA ASN A 149 3.18 13.84 12.19
C ASN A 149 1.93 13.02 11.83
N PHE A 150 1.74 12.74 10.53
CA PHE A 150 0.63 11.92 10.06
C PHE A 150 1.00 10.44 10.11
N PHE A 151 0.53 9.73 11.12
CA PHE A 151 0.71 8.29 11.26
C PHE A 151 -0.65 7.60 11.32
N LEU A 152 -0.89 6.64 10.42
CA LEU A 152 -1.92 5.62 10.58
C LEU A 152 -1.23 4.35 11.05
N MET A 153 -1.54 3.89 12.26
CA MET A 153 -0.87 2.74 12.88
C MET A 153 -1.59 1.43 12.54
N PRO A 154 -1.06 0.62 11.61
CA PRO A 154 -1.68 -0.64 11.19
C PRO A 154 -1.31 -1.83 12.08
N ILE A 155 -0.53 -1.62 13.16
CA ILE A 155 0.05 -2.71 13.93
C ILE A 155 -0.95 -3.22 14.97
N SER A 156 -1.35 -4.49 14.85
CA SER A 156 -2.03 -5.22 15.91
C SER A 156 -1.06 -6.19 16.57
N PHE A 157 -0.93 -6.11 17.90
CA PHE A 157 -0.09 -7.04 18.67
C PHE A 157 -0.82 -8.32 19.08
N PHE A 158 -2.15 -8.33 19.04
CA PHE A 158 -2.98 -9.45 19.52
C PHE A 158 -3.74 -10.17 18.40
N HIS A 159 -3.98 -9.49 17.28
CA HIS A 159 -4.61 -10.08 16.11
C HIS A 159 -3.62 -9.96 14.96
N GLY A 160 -3.01 -11.07 14.55
CA GLY A 160 -2.07 -11.09 13.45
C GLY A 160 -2.75 -10.61 12.16
N PHE A 161 -2.43 -9.40 11.69
CA PHE A 161 -2.83 -8.92 10.35
C PHE A 161 -2.34 -9.85 9.23
N GLU A 162 -1.27 -10.62 9.50
CA GLU A 162 -0.72 -11.61 8.57
C GLU A 162 -1.54 -12.91 8.51
N ALA A 163 -2.35 -13.19 9.53
CA ALA A 163 -3.11 -14.45 9.67
C ALA A 163 -4.58 -14.32 9.26
N ALA A 164 -5.02 -13.20 8.71
CA ALA A 164 -6.31 -13.15 8.05
C ALA A 164 -6.22 -13.98 6.76
N GLU A 165 -6.34 -15.32 6.92
CA GLU A 165 -6.65 -16.19 5.79
C GLU A 165 -7.85 -15.59 5.06
N PRO A 166 -7.87 -15.61 3.73
CA PRO A 166 -9.01 -15.14 2.97
C PRO A 166 -10.23 -15.98 3.38
N VAL A 167 -10.99 -15.47 4.33
CA VAL A 167 -12.29 -16.05 4.68
C VAL A 167 -13.08 -16.05 3.39
N THR A 168 -13.54 -17.22 2.96
CA THR A 168 -14.30 -17.36 1.73
C THR A 168 -15.41 -16.32 1.74
N ARG A 169 -15.47 -15.43 0.74
CA ARG A 169 -16.45 -14.32 0.66
C ARG A 169 -17.87 -14.73 0.98
N ALA A 170 -18.24 -15.98 0.65
CA ALA A 170 -19.55 -16.59 0.97
C ALA A 170 -19.92 -16.61 2.46
N LYS A 171 -18.97 -16.38 3.39
CA LYS A 171 -19.23 -16.33 4.83
C LYS A 171 -19.68 -14.95 5.33
N TYR A 172 -19.54 -13.90 4.50
CA TYR A 172 -19.98 -12.55 4.87
C TYR A 172 -21.47 -12.35 4.59
N PRO A 173 -22.13 -11.44 5.33
CA PRO A 173 -23.45 -10.96 4.96
C PRO A 173 -23.45 -10.42 3.53
N GLU A 174 -24.56 -10.57 2.82
CA GLU A 174 -24.67 -10.20 1.39
C GLU A 174 -24.26 -8.74 1.12
N GLN A 175 -24.57 -7.84 2.04
CA GLN A 175 -24.22 -6.41 1.93
C GLN A 175 -22.69 -6.20 1.93
N ILE A 176 -21.98 -6.89 2.82
CA ILE A 176 -20.52 -6.83 2.89
C ILE A 176 -19.88 -7.45 1.65
N GLN A 177 -20.46 -8.55 1.14
CA GLN A 177 -20.00 -9.15 -0.11
C GLN A 177 -20.10 -8.15 -1.28
N LYS A 178 -21.22 -7.45 -1.39
CA LYS A 178 -21.46 -6.42 -2.41
C LYS A 178 -20.47 -5.26 -2.28
N LEU A 179 -20.23 -4.77 -1.06
CA LEU A 179 -19.24 -3.74 -0.79
C LEU A 179 -17.84 -4.18 -1.24
N LEU A 180 -17.40 -5.37 -0.85
CA LEU A 180 -16.08 -5.89 -1.22
C LEU A 180 -15.93 -6.07 -2.74
N ILE A 181 -16.96 -6.52 -3.43
CA ILE A 181 -16.97 -6.61 -4.90
C ILE A 181 -16.80 -5.22 -5.51
N TYR A 182 -17.58 -4.24 -5.06
CA TYR A 182 -17.49 -2.87 -5.55
C TYR A 182 -16.10 -2.26 -5.34
N LEU A 183 -15.51 -2.46 -4.16
CA LEU A 183 -14.15 -1.98 -3.86
C LEU A 183 -13.10 -2.63 -4.79
N ASP A 184 -13.21 -3.92 -5.03
CA ASP A 184 -12.33 -4.63 -5.96
C ASP A 184 -12.51 -4.16 -7.42
N GLU A 185 -13.73 -3.84 -7.84
CA GLU A 185 -14.01 -3.27 -9.16
C GLU A 185 -13.33 -1.92 -9.33
N LEU A 186 -13.39 -1.04 -8.33
CA LEU A 186 -12.71 0.25 -8.36
C LEU A 186 -11.18 0.11 -8.46
N GLU A 187 -10.61 -0.87 -7.76
CA GLU A 187 -9.16 -1.13 -7.81
C GLU A 187 -8.71 -1.82 -9.10
N SER A 188 -9.58 -2.63 -9.71
CA SER A 188 -9.27 -3.36 -10.95
C SER A 188 -9.18 -2.46 -12.18
N VAL A 189 -9.70 -1.24 -12.09
CA VAL A 189 -9.59 -0.26 -13.17
C VAL A 189 -8.13 0.14 -13.34
N ALA A 190 -7.60 -0.06 -14.55
CA ALA A 190 -6.25 0.34 -14.89
C ALA A 190 -6.08 1.87 -14.72
N HIS A 191 -5.19 2.26 -13.84
CA HIS A 191 -4.75 3.64 -13.69
C HIS A 191 -3.37 3.78 -14.34
N PRO A 192 -3.02 4.97 -14.89
CA PRO A 192 -1.68 5.19 -15.42
C PRO A 192 -0.60 4.88 -14.36
N GLU A 193 0.47 4.20 -14.75
CA GLU A 193 1.59 3.88 -13.83
C GLU A 193 2.23 5.13 -13.22
N GLU A 194 2.15 6.27 -13.92
CA GLU A 194 2.66 7.57 -13.48
C GLU A 194 1.69 8.32 -12.55
N SER A 195 0.52 7.76 -12.24
CA SER A 195 -0.47 8.41 -11.37
C SER A 195 0.12 8.70 -9.99
N LYS A 196 -0.01 9.96 -9.55
CA LYS A 196 0.41 10.38 -8.20
C LYS A 196 -0.67 10.10 -7.14
N GLN A 197 -1.88 9.78 -7.59
CA GLN A 197 -3.05 9.52 -6.77
C GLN A 197 -3.45 8.05 -6.88
N HIS A 198 -4.02 7.50 -5.81
CA HIS A 198 -4.28 6.06 -5.68
C HIS A 198 -5.68 5.77 -5.18
N VAL A 199 -6.27 4.65 -5.60
CA VAL A 199 -7.54 4.13 -5.06
C VAL A 199 -7.31 3.52 -3.68
N ALA A 200 -6.30 2.67 -3.55
CA ALA A 200 -5.88 2.01 -2.32
C ALA A 200 -4.36 1.93 -2.23
N LEU A 201 -3.81 1.91 -1.03
CA LEU A 201 -2.39 1.73 -0.77
C LEU A 201 -2.19 0.67 0.30
N LYS A 202 -1.45 -0.38 -0.06
CA LYS A 202 -1.09 -1.44 0.88
C LYS A 202 0.09 -1.01 1.75
N LEU A 203 -0.12 -1.05 3.08
CA LEU A 203 0.95 -0.85 4.05
C LEU A 203 1.48 -2.21 4.51
N GLU A 204 2.76 -2.45 4.29
CA GLU A 204 3.45 -3.62 4.81
C GLU A 204 4.40 -3.18 5.93
N THR A 205 4.08 -3.59 7.16
CA THR A 205 4.93 -3.32 8.33
C THR A 205 5.62 -4.62 8.74
N LYS A 206 6.95 -4.60 8.77
CA LYS A 206 7.75 -5.73 9.19
C LYS A 206 8.43 -5.42 10.52
N LEU A 207 8.13 -6.22 11.53
CA LEU A 207 8.84 -6.19 12.81
C LEU A 207 10.09 -7.06 12.71
N SER A 208 11.26 -6.49 12.94
CA SER A 208 12.52 -7.21 13.07
C SER A 208 13.09 -7.04 14.47
N ARG A 209 13.78 -8.08 14.96
CA ARG A 209 14.45 -8.01 16.26
C ARG A 209 15.54 -6.95 16.20
N SER A 210 15.48 -5.96 17.08
CA SER A 210 16.55 -4.99 17.22
C SER A 210 17.75 -5.65 17.90
N SER A 211 18.88 -5.69 17.23
CA SER A 211 20.17 -6.13 17.76
C SER A 211 21.00 -4.93 18.19
N GLY A 212 20.46 -4.07 19.05
CA GLY A 212 21.25 -3.02 19.73
C GLY A 212 21.87 -1.91 18.86
N ASP A 213 21.80 -2.00 17.55
CA ASP A 213 22.36 -1.03 16.60
C ASP A 213 21.22 -0.23 15.97
N SER A 214 21.01 0.97 16.47
CA SER A 214 19.87 1.86 16.18
C SER A 214 19.91 2.53 14.79
N SER A 215 20.70 2.04 13.85
CA SER A 215 20.87 2.65 12.52
C SER A 215 20.32 1.79 11.37
N ALA A 216 19.20 1.10 11.59
CA ALA A 216 18.53 0.41 10.49
C ALA A 216 17.85 1.44 9.56
N ILE A 217 18.57 1.92 8.55
CA ILE A 217 18.00 2.71 7.46
C ILE A 217 17.33 1.72 6.49
N ALA A 218 16.07 1.98 6.14
CA ALA A 218 15.38 1.21 5.11
C ALA A 218 15.98 1.53 3.75
N PHE A 219 16.56 0.52 3.06
CA PHE A 219 17.09 0.67 1.72
C PHE A 219 16.16 0.05 0.69
N ARG A 220 15.95 0.76 -0.41
CA ARG A 220 15.31 0.23 -1.59
C ARG A 220 16.38 -0.32 -2.52
N TRP A 221 16.17 -1.52 -3.07
CA TRP A 221 17.02 -2.06 -4.12
C TRP A 221 16.92 -1.19 -5.38
N THR A 222 18.05 -0.74 -5.92
CA THR A 222 18.12 0.05 -7.14
C THR A 222 19.32 -0.41 -7.98
N ASP A 223 19.15 -0.38 -9.30
CA ASP A 223 20.23 -0.60 -10.25
C ASP A 223 20.97 0.69 -10.61
N ASP A 224 20.69 1.80 -9.92
CA ASP A 224 21.34 3.09 -10.14
C ASP A 224 22.83 3.02 -9.71
N PRO A 225 23.79 3.18 -10.64
CA PRO A 225 25.22 3.17 -10.33
C PRO A 225 25.69 4.29 -9.39
N ALA A 226 24.90 5.38 -9.28
CA ALA A 226 25.19 6.50 -8.40
C ALA A 226 24.63 6.32 -6.97
N ALA A 227 23.84 5.26 -6.73
CA ALA A 227 23.32 4.99 -5.40
C ALA A 227 24.45 4.61 -4.42
N PRO A 228 24.40 5.08 -3.16
CA PRO A 228 25.41 4.75 -2.17
C PRO A 228 25.48 3.24 -1.93
N ALA A 229 26.68 2.68 -1.98
CA ALA A 229 26.91 1.25 -1.74
C ALA A 229 26.60 0.89 -0.28
N VAL A 230 25.70 -0.06 -0.09
CA VAL A 230 25.33 -0.58 1.23
C VAL A 230 25.98 -1.93 1.48
N ALA A 231 26.72 -2.06 2.57
CA ALA A 231 27.25 -3.35 3.00
C ALA A 231 26.12 -4.22 3.57
N LEU A 232 25.78 -5.32 2.90
CA LEU A 232 24.86 -6.32 3.40
C LEU A 232 25.39 -6.97 4.69
N ARG A 233 24.57 -7.04 5.74
CA ARG A 233 24.92 -7.75 6.97
C ARG A 233 24.89 -9.27 6.74
N GLU A 234 25.59 -10.01 7.58
CA GLU A 234 25.68 -11.48 7.50
C GLU A 234 24.27 -12.13 7.57
N GLU A 235 23.37 -11.57 8.35
CA GLU A 235 21.99 -12.02 8.48
C GLU A 235 21.19 -11.87 7.18
N ASP A 236 21.39 -10.80 6.42
CA ASP A 236 20.69 -10.57 5.14
C ASP A 236 21.20 -11.52 4.05
N ILE A 237 22.49 -11.83 4.10
CA ILE A 237 23.12 -12.82 3.23
C ILE A 237 22.55 -14.21 3.51
N LEU A 238 22.50 -14.62 4.77
CA LEU A 238 21.98 -15.91 5.19
C LEU A 238 20.48 -16.07 4.90
N ARG A 239 19.74 -14.99 4.84
CA ARG A 239 18.32 -15.00 4.50
C ARG A 239 18.06 -15.22 3.01
N THR A 240 18.91 -14.67 2.14
CA THR A 240 18.76 -14.79 0.67
C THR A 240 19.53 -15.97 0.12
N TYR A 241 20.72 -16.26 0.70
CA TYR A 241 21.64 -17.33 0.28
C TYR A 241 21.80 -18.32 1.43
N ILE A 242 20.73 -19.06 1.69
CA ILE A 242 20.63 -19.95 2.87
C ILE A 242 21.52 -21.17 2.81
N PHE A 243 22.11 -21.50 1.64
CA PHE A 243 22.96 -22.66 1.51
C PHE A 243 24.45 -22.28 1.59
N THR A 244 25.14 -22.81 2.58
CA THR A 244 26.60 -22.98 2.50
C THR A 244 26.91 -24.14 1.56
N TYR A 245 28.17 -24.29 1.14
CA TYR A 245 28.59 -25.42 0.30
C TYR A 245 28.18 -26.78 0.92
N ALA A 246 28.39 -26.97 2.23
CA ALA A 246 28.02 -28.19 2.93
C ALA A 246 26.50 -28.46 2.91
N ILE A 247 25.70 -27.42 3.14
CA ILE A 247 24.24 -27.51 3.10
C ILE A 247 23.77 -27.79 1.67
N LEU A 248 24.36 -27.14 0.66
CA LEU A 248 24.05 -27.39 -0.76
C LEU A 248 24.26 -28.88 -1.09
N ILE A 249 25.45 -29.43 -0.80
CA ILE A 249 25.76 -30.84 -1.05
C ILE A 249 24.75 -31.77 -0.34
N LYS A 250 24.43 -31.50 0.93
CA LYS A 250 23.44 -32.28 1.69
C LYS A 250 22.07 -32.21 1.02
N THR A 251 21.65 -31.05 0.57
CA THR A 251 20.37 -30.84 -0.12
C THR A 251 20.34 -31.58 -1.45
N MET A 252 21.41 -31.48 -2.25
CA MET A 252 21.56 -32.16 -3.53
C MET A 252 21.47 -33.71 -3.38
N ARG A 253 22.19 -34.29 -2.42
CA ARG A 253 22.13 -35.73 -2.12
C ARG A 253 20.74 -36.20 -1.70
N ARG A 254 20.00 -35.36 -1.02
CA ARG A 254 18.61 -35.66 -0.61
C ARG A 254 17.63 -35.55 -1.77
N ARG A 255 17.82 -34.56 -2.65
CA ARG A 255 16.89 -34.23 -3.74
C ARG A 255 17.05 -35.14 -4.95
N TYR A 256 18.29 -35.51 -5.31
CA TYR A 256 18.57 -36.26 -6.53
C TYR A 256 19.07 -37.66 -6.26
N SER A 257 18.70 -38.62 -7.13
CA SER A 257 19.08 -40.03 -7.01
C SER A 257 20.49 -40.31 -7.57
N ASP A 258 20.91 -39.55 -8.56
CA ASP A 258 22.12 -39.69 -9.36
C ASP A 258 23.18 -38.62 -9.09
N PHE A 259 23.02 -37.86 -8.02
CA PHE A 259 23.95 -36.78 -7.69
C PHE A 259 25.27 -37.30 -7.12
N LEU A 260 26.37 -36.89 -7.77
CA LEU A 260 27.74 -37.13 -7.33
C LEU A 260 28.54 -35.82 -7.32
N VAL A 261 29.36 -35.64 -6.31
CA VAL A 261 30.32 -34.52 -6.25
C VAL A 261 31.51 -34.86 -7.17
N ASN A 262 31.44 -34.41 -8.41
CA ASN A 262 32.40 -34.72 -9.46
C ASN A 262 32.80 -33.44 -10.25
N LYS A 263 33.70 -33.60 -11.24
CA LYS A 263 34.17 -32.49 -12.08
C LYS A 263 33.01 -31.72 -12.76
N ASN A 264 31.93 -32.42 -13.17
CA ASN A 264 30.78 -31.78 -13.83
C ASN A 264 30.03 -30.89 -12.85
N PHE A 265 29.76 -31.35 -11.63
CA PHE A 265 29.14 -30.53 -10.59
C PHE A 265 29.97 -29.26 -10.29
N HIS A 266 31.30 -29.42 -10.12
CA HIS A 266 32.18 -28.26 -9.88
C HIS A 266 32.22 -27.29 -11.06
N ALA A 267 32.20 -27.79 -12.29
CA ALA A 267 32.16 -26.96 -13.50
C ALA A 267 30.84 -26.16 -13.60
N MET A 268 29.71 -26.76 -13.21
CA MET A 268 28.43 -26.08 -13.16
C MET A 268 28.42 -25.00 -12.07
N CYS A 269 28.91 -25.30 -10.87
CA CYS A 269 29.04 -24.30 -9.80
C CYS A 269 29.95 -23.14 -10.23
N ALA A 270 31.04 -23.40 -10.93
CA ALA A 270 31.97 -22.38 -11.42
C ALA A 270 31.31 -21.46 -12.48
N LYS A 271 30.48 -22.01 -13.37
CA LYS A 271 29.73 -21.21 -14.36
C LYS A 271 28.72 -20.26 -13.68
N LEU A 272 28.18 -20.66 -12.55
CA LEU A 272 27.17 -19.87 -11.81
C LEU A 272 27.80 -18.92 -10.77
N GLU A 273 29.12 -18.99 -10.56
CA GLU A 273 29.81 -18.25 -9.49
C GLU A 273 29.69 -16.73 -9.64
N ASN A 274 29.65 -16.24 -10.87
CA ASN A 274 29.57 -14.80 -11.17
C ASN A 274 28.13 -14.30 -11.27
N ASP A 275 27.13 -15.18 -11.22
CA ASP A 275 25.73 -14.79 -11.26
C ASP A 275 25.18 -14.64 -9.84
N LYS A 276 25.00 -13.39 -9.42
CA LYS A 276 24.42 -13.04 -8.10
C LYS A 276 23.02 -13.62 -7.85
N LYS A 277 22.31 -14.07 -8.86
CA LYS A 277 21.04 -14.77 -8.71
C LYS A 277 21.20 -16.11 -7.98
N TYR A 278 22.36 -16.74 -8.11
CA TYR A 278 22.62 -18.09 -7.58
C TYR A 278 23.71 -18.14 -6.54
N VAL A 279 24.76 -17.33 -6.66
CA VAL A 279 25.95 -17.43 -5.80
C VAL A 279 26.36 -16.05 -5.31
N LEU A 280 26.64 -15.94 -4.02
CA LEU A 280 27.31 -14.81 -3.41
C LEU A 280 28.68 -15.25 -2.88
N VAL A 281 29.74 -14.60 -3.36
CA VAL A 281 31.11 -14.83 -2.89
C VAL A 281 31.49 -13.70 -1.94
N ARG A 282 31.85 -14.05 -0.69
CA ARG A 282 32.22 -13.09 0.35
C ARG A 282 33.67 -13.30 0.80
N LEU A 283 34.41 -12.23 0.99
CA LEU A 283 35.70 -12.24 1.66
C LEU A 283 35.50 -12.44 3.17
N LEU A 284 36.21 -13.37 3.80
CA LEU A 284 36.16 -13.57 5.25
C LEU A 284 36.71 -12.39 6.04
N ASN A 285 37.63 -11.63 5.45
CA ASN A 285 38.10 -10.36 5.99
C ASN A 285 38.01 -9.28 4.90
N PRO A 286 37.00 -8.41 4.90
CA PRO A 286 36.84 -7.37 3.88
C PRO A 286 38.01 -6.39 3.75
N LYS A 287 38.82 -6.25 4.81
CA LYS A 287 40.03 -5.38 4.82
C LYS A 287 41.24 -6.01 4.17
N ASN A 288 41.19 -7.31 3.87
CA ASN A 288 42.31 -8.02 3.23
C ASN A 288 41.83 -8.70 1.94
N PRO A 289 42.10 -8.14 0.75
CA PRO A 289 41.63 -8.69 -0.53
C PRO A 289 42.16 -10.09 -0.84
N ASN A 290 43.26 -10.51 -0.18
CA ASN A 290 43.88 -11.83 -0.36
C ASN A 290 43.37 -12.88 0.67
N CYS A 291 42.37 -12.56 1.48
CA CYS A 291 41.84 -13.52 2.43
C CYS A 291 40.99 -14.59 1.75
N SER A 292 40.72 -15.67 2.50
CA SER A 292 39.84 -16.75 2.06
C SER A 292 38.44 -16.24 1.73
N LYS A 293 37.85 -16.80 0.66
CA LYS A 293 36.52 -16.46 0.18
C LYS A 293 35.56 -17.56 0.61
N GLN A 294 34.36 -17.16 1.07
CA GLN A 294 33.26 -18.09 1.36
C GLN A 294 32.14 -17.88 0.34
N LYS A 295 31.58 -18.98 -0.14
CA LYS A 295 30.49 -19.00 -1.09
C LYS A 295 29.19 -19.37 -0.41
N PHE A 296 28.14 -18.59 -0.67
CA PHE A 296 26.77 -18.82 -0.23
C PHE A 296 25.90 -18.98 -1.46
N TYR A 297 24.91 -19.87 -1.39
CA TYR A 297 24.09 -20.23 -2.54
C TYR A 297 22.60 -19.93 -2.27
N ASN A 298 21.95 -19.34 -3.27
CA ASN A 298 20.52 -19.13 -3.26
C ASN A 298 19.78 -20.44 -3.59
N PRO A 299 18.64 -20.75 -2.95
CA PRO A 299 17.84 -21.94 -3.28
C PRO A 299 17.43 -22.07 -4.74
N ASN A 300 17.34 -20.96 -5.49
CA ASN A 300 17.06 -20.98 -6.92
C ASN A 300 18.11 -21.74 -7.74
N ILE A 301 19.30 -21.99 -7.20
CA ILE A 301 20.35 -22.78 -7.86
C ILE A 301 19.85 -24.22 -8.10
N LEU A 302 18.96 -24.76 -7.28
CA LEU A 302 18.38 -26.09 -7.46
C LEU A 302 17.61 -26.20 -8.77
N LYS A 303 16.96 -25.13 -9.25
CA LYS A 303 16.23 -25.12 -10.54
C LYS A 303 17.18 -25.36 -11.73
N VAL A 304 18.41 -24.94 -11.62
CA VAL A 304 19.44 -25.19 -12.66
C VAL A 304 19.85 -26.63 -12.62
N PHE A 305 20.01 -27.22 -11.44
CA PHE A 305 20.37 -28.62 -11.27
C PHE A 305 19.21 -29.58 -11.56
N ASP A 306 17.95 -29.17 -11.42
CA ASP A 306 16.76 -29.95 -11.78
C ASP A 306 16.78 -30.39 -13.26
N ASN A 307 17.47 -29.62 -14.14
CA ASN A 307 17.63 -29.95 -15.55
C ASN A 307 18.79 -30.91 -15.84
N GLN A 308 19.61 -31.27 -14.82
CA GLN A 308 20.83 -32.05 -14.99
C GLN A 308 20.83 -33.35 -14.21
N TYR A 309 20.01 -33.43 -13.16
CA TYR A 309 19.93 -34.59 -12.26
C TYR A 309 18.50 -35.09 -12.11
N THR A 310 18.39 -36.37 -11.82
CA THR A 310 17.09 -37.05 -11.66
C THR A 310 16.54 -36.84 -10.24
N ILE A 311 15.41 -36.13 -10.13
CA ILE A 311 14.74 -35.89 -8.86
C ILE A 311 14.21 -37.21 -8.30
N ARG A 312 14.48 -37.50 -7.02
CA ARG A 312 13.94 -38.66 -6.32
C ARG A 312 12.42 -38.55 -6.25
N LYS A 313 11.73 -39.58 -6.68
CA LYS A 313 10.29 -39.71 -6.40
C LYS A 313 10.14 -39.94 -4.91
N MET A 314 9.36 -39.10 -4.24
CA MET A 314 8.95 -39.42 -2.86
C MET A 314 8.06 -40.62 -2.90
N SER A 315 8.51 -41.70 -2.24
CA SER A 315 7.67 -42.89 -1.93
C SER A 315 6.78 -42.57 -0.73
#